data_dd06ada63bd895db31c4910ba772256c
#
_entry.id   dd06ada63bd895db31c4910ba772256c
#
_cell.length_a   1.000
_cell.length_b   1.000
_cell.length_c   1.000
_cell.angle_alpha   90.00
_cell.angle_beta   90.00
_cell.angle_gamma   90.00
#
_symmetry.space_group_name_H-M   'P 1'
#
loop_
_entity.id
_entity.type
_entity.pdbx_description
1 polymer ?
#
loop_
_entity_poly.entity_id
_entity_poly.type
_entity_poly.pdbx_seq_one_letter_code
_entity_poly.pdbx_strand_id
1 'polypeptide(L)' 'MPFITATREDGATLLLNVDRIQYVAYQDAAEGQEVLSVVFDTNPPAQGRPGTNEVVVHGEEARRVWAALGSVLGL' A
#
# COMPACT_ATOMS: atom_id res chain seq x y z
N MET A 1 16.76 3.73 3.40
CA MET A 1 15.62 2.87 3.09
C MET A 1 14.33 3.66 3.23
N PRO A 2 13.63 3.87 2.16
CA PRO A 2 12.42 4.70 2.23
C PRO A 2 11.26 3.93 2.84
N PHE A 3 10.57 4.63 3.72
CA PHE A 3 9.35 4.12 4.31
C PHE A 3 8.28 5.18 4.15
N ILE A 4 7.05 4.73 4.00
CA ILE A 4 5.89 5.63 4.01
C ILE A 4 4.87 5.07 4.98
N THR A 5 3.99 5.95 5.44
CA THR A 5 2.94 5.53 6.36
C THR A 5 1.61 5.43 5.64
N ALA A 6 0.78 4.52 6.09
CA ALA A 6 -0.59 4.39 5.59
C ALA A 6 -1.48 4.07 6.78
N THR A 7 -2.71 4.58 6.73
CA THR A 7 -3.68 4.34 7.78
C THR A 7 -4.77 3.43 7.24
N ARG A 8 -4.94 2.29 7.90
CA ARG A 8 -5.98 1.35 7.51
C ARG A 8 -7.34 1.81 7.98
N GLU A 9 -8.36 1.16 7.48
CA GLU A 9 -9.73 1.52 7.82
C GLU A 9 -10.03 1.31 9.29
N ASP A 10 -9.33 0.40 9.94
CA ASP A 10 -9.50 0.15 11.37
C ASP A 10 -8.74 1.14 12.24
N GLY A 11 -8.08 2.12 11.63
CA GLY A 11 -7.34 3.12 12.36
C GLY A 11 -5.88 2.78 12.62
N ALA A 12 -5.44 1.59 12.24
CA ALA A 12 -4.06 1.21 12.45
C ALA A 12 -3.15 1.92 11.46
N THR A 13 -2.05 2.46 11.97
CA THR A 13 -1.04 3.09 11.13
C THR A 13 0.02 2.06 10.76
N LEU A 14 0.27 1.93 9.48
CA LEU A 14 1.24 0.99 8.95
C LEU A 14 2.46 1.73 8.45
N LEU A 15 3.61 1.13 8.63
CA LEU A 15 4.85 1.64 8.07
C LEU A 15 5.25 0.73 6.93
N LEU A 16 5.20 1.26 5.71
CA LEU A 16 5.41 0.47 4.50
C LEU A 16 6.85 0.60 4.04
N ASN A 17 7.52 -0.52 3.88
CA ASN A 17 8.89 -0.53 3.37
C ASN A 17 8.84 -0.54 1.85
N VAL A 18 9.16 0.60 1.24
CA VAL A 18 9.05 0.77 -0.20
C VAL A 18 9.97 -0.19 -0.94
N ASP A 19 11.11 -0.54 -0.35
CA ASP A 19 12.05 -1.46 -0.99
C ASP A 19 11.49 -2.87 -1.14
N ARG A 20 10.45 -3.19 -0.43
CA ARG A 20 9.86 -4.53 -0.45
C ARG A 20 8.56 -4.59 -1.25
N ILE A 21 8.20 -3.51 -1.91
CA ILE A 21 6.99 -3.49 -2.70
C ILE A 21 7.23 -4.22 -4.01
N GLN A 22 6.42 -5.22 -4.29
CA GLN A 22 6.49 -5.96 -5.53
C GLN A 22 5.74 -5.22 -6.64
N TYR A 23 4.54 -4.77 -6.33
CA TYR A 23 3.80 -3.94 -7.27
C TYR A 23 2.70 -3.19 -6.52
N VAL A 24 2.17 -2.20 -7.19
CA VAL A 24 1.10 -1.36 -6.66
C VAL A 24 0.02 -1.26 -7.72
N ALA A 25 -1.21 -1.41 -7.31
CA ALA A 25 -2.35 -1.23 -8.20
C ALA A 25 -3.21 -0.09 -7.67
N TYR A 26 -3.34 0.96 -8.45
CA TYR A 26 -4.15 2.10 -8.08
C TYR A 26 -5.32 2.18 -9.05
N GLN A 27 -6.52 2.14 -8.51
CA GLN A 27 -7.72 2.26 -9.32
C GLN A 27 -8.34 3.61 -9.07
N ASP A 28 -8.29 4.47 -10.07
CA ASP A 28 -8.87 5.79 -10.00
C ASP A 28 -10.37 5.66 -10.23
N ALA A 29 -11.14 6.22 -9.32
CA ALA A 29 -12.59 6.09 -9.37
C ALA A 29 -13.21 7.41 -8.94
N ALA A 30 -14.51 7.41 -8.73
CA ALA A 30 -15.18 8.60 -8.23
C ALA A 30 -14.56 9.02 -6.91
N GLU A 31 -14.63 10.30 -6.63
CA GLU A 31 -14.04 10.85 -5.42
C GLU A 31 -14.50 10.08 -4.20
N GLY A 32 -13.56 9.66 -3.39
CA GLY A 32 -13.85 8.88 -2.20
C GLY A 32 -13.93 7.38 -2.43
N GLN A 33 -13.80 6.94 -3.68
CA GLN A 33 -13.90 5.51 -3.99
C GLN A 33 -12.63 4.96 -4.62
N GLU A 34 -11.56 5.70 -4.58
CA GLU A 34 -10.29 5.23 -5.09
C GLU A 34 -9.82 4.03 -4.26
N VAL A 35 -9.12 3.11 -4.90
CA VAL A 35 -8.59 1.93 -4.25
C VAL A 35 -7.11 1.80 -4.58
N LEU A 36 -6.29 1.60 -3.57
CA LEU A 36 -4.87 1.36 -3.75
C LEU A 36 -4.51 0.05 -3.08
N SER A 37 -3.95 -0.86 -3.85
CA SER A 37 -3.43 -2.13 -3.34
C SER A 37 -1.93 -2.10 -3.46
N VAL A 38 -1.25 -2.34 -2.35
CA VAL A 38 0.21 -2.43 -2.32
C VAL A 38 0.57 -3.86 -1.95
N VAL A 39 1.26 -4.54 -2.86
CA VAL A 39 1.65 -5.92 -2.65
C VAL A 39 3.14 -5.99 -2.43
N PHE A 40 3.53 -6.64 -1.35
CA PHE A 40 4.93 -6.70 -0.95
C PHE A 40 5.54 -8.02 -1.36
N ASP A 41 6.83 -7.96 -1.68
CA ASP A 41 7.62 -9.15 -1.92
C ASP A 41 8.05 -9.68 -0.57
N THR A 42 7.37 -10.70 -0.10
CA THR A 42 7.73 -11.30 1.18
C THR A 42 8.22 -12.71 0.95
N ASN A 43 8.97 -13.18 1.90
CA ASN A 43 9.36 -14.58 1.92
C ASN A 43 8.13 -15.46 2.01
N PRO A 44 8.28 -16.76 1.75
CA PRO A 44 7.15 -17.66 1.92
C PRO A 44 6.49 -17.36 3.25
N PRO A 45 5.18 -17.25 3.26
CA PRO A 45 4.49 -16.89 4.49
C PRO A 45 4.74 -17.91 5.57
N ALA A 46 5.09 -17.43 6.72
CA ALA A 46 5.24 -18.31 7.86
C ALA A 46 3.93 -19.02 8.07
N GLN A 47 4.00 -20.31 8.34
CA GLN A 47 2.83 -21.11 8.65
C GLN A 47 1.87 -21.25 7.48
N GLY A 48 2.35 -21.05 6.27
CA GLY A 48 1.54 -21.31 5.09
C GLY A 48 0.33 -20.43 4.93
N ARG A 49 0.35 -19.25 5.47
CA ARG A 49 -0.74 -18.30 5.29
C ARG A 49 -0.61 -17.60 3.96
N PRO A 50 -1.53 -17.82 3.04
CA PRO A 50 -1.46 -17.14 1.75
C PRO A 50 -1.95 -15.71 1.84
N GLY A 51 -1.44 -14.88 0.96
CA GLY A 51 -2.07 -13.61 0.67
C GLY A 51 -2.04 -12.55 1.75
N THR A 52 -1.06 -12.60 2.65
CA THR A 52 -1.04 -11.63 3.73
C THR A 52 -0.10 -10.47 3.47
N ASN A 53 0.39 -10.34 2.25
CA ASN A 53 1.36 -9.31 1.92
C ASN A 53 0.74 -8.11 1.26
N GLU A 54 -0.55 -8.01 1.30
CA GLU A 54 -1.25 -6.94 0.60
C GLU A 54 -1.82 -5.95 1.58
N VAL A 55 -1.61 -4.68 1.28
CA VAL A 55 -2.22 -3.59 2.03
C VAL A 55 -3.17 -2.88 1.10
N VAL A 56 -4.42 -2.72 1.50
CA VAL A 56 -5.43 -2.05 0.69
C VAL A 56 -5.94 -0.84 1.44
N VAL A 57 -5.93 0.31 0.79
CA VAL A 57 -6.49 1.54 1.34
C VAL A 57 -7.45 2.14 0.33
N HIS A 58 -8.36 2.96 0.83
CA HIS A 58 -9.44 3.48 0.03
C HIS A 58 -9.55 4.99 0.16
N GLY A 59 -10.17 5.61 -0.83
CA GLY A 59 -10.57 7.01 -0.78
C GLY A 59 -9.39 7.94 -0.67
N GLU A 60 -9.50 8.92 0.20
CA GLU A 60 -8.48 9.94 0.36
C GLU A 60 -7.13 9.35 0.75
N GLU A 61 -7.16 8.32 1.58
CA GLU A 61 -5.92 7.68 2.00
C GLU A 61 -5.25 6.99 0.82
N ALA A 62 -6.02 6.38 -0.08
CA ALA A 62 -5.46 5.77 -1.28
C ALA A 62 -4.74 6.82 -2.12
N ARG A 63 -5.34 7.99 -2.29
CA ARG A 63 -4.73 9.07 -3.07
C ARG A 63 -3.46 9.57 -2.40
N ARG A 64 -3.50 9.72 -1.08
CA ARG A 64 -2.36 10.21 -0.33
C ARG A 64 -1.18 9.25 -0.44
N VAL A 65 -1.45 7.95 -0.25
CA VAL A 65 -0.38 6.95 -0.31
C VAL A 65 0.15 6.83 -1.73
N TRP A 66 -0.72 6.90 -2.72
CA TRP A 66 -0.31 6.86 -4.12
C TRP A 66 0.64 8.02 -4.44
N ALA A 67 0.29 9.22 -3.98
CA ALA A 67 1.14 10.39 -4.22
C ALA A 67 2.47 10.24 -3.49
N ALA A 68 2.46 9.73 -2.28
CA ALA A 68 3.68 9.52 -1.52
C ALA A 68 4.60 8.52 -2.21
N LEU A 69 4.02 7.45 -2.74
CA LEU A 69 4.80 6.46 -3.48
C LEU A 69 5.43 7.07 -4.72
N GLY A 70 4.67 7.87 -5.46
CA GLY A 70 5.20 8.53 -6.63
C GLY A 70 6.36 9.43 -6.30
N SER A 71 6.26 10.17 -5.20
CA SER A 71 7.33 11.05 -4.76
C SER A 71 8.60 10.28 -4.40
N VAL A 72 8.43 9.20 -3.65
CA VAL A 72 9.57 8.42 -3.20
C VAL A 72 10.24 7.69 -4.37
N LEU A 73 9.46 7.22 -5.33
CA LEU A 73 9.99 6.48 -6.46
C LEU A 73 10.43 7.38 -7.61
N GLY A 74 10.20 8.66 -7.51
CA GLY A 74 10.64 9.60 -8.54
C GLY A 74 9.80 9.57 -9.80
N LEU A 75 8.56 9.20 -9.68
CA LEU A 75 7.66 9.14 -10.83
C LEU A 75 7.05 10.48 -11.19
#